data_b8c793261bc7b7283526034bfd263c44
#
_entry.id   b8c793261bc7b7283526034bfd263c44
#
_cell.length_a   1.000
_cell.length_b   1.000
_cell.length_c   1.000
_cell.angle_alpha   90.00
_cell.angle_beta   90.00
_cell.angle_gamma   90.00
#
_symmetry.space_group_name_H-M   'P 1'
#
loop_
_entity.id
_entity.type
_entity.pdbx_description
1 polymer ?
#
loop_
_entity_poly.entity_id
_entity_poly.type
_entity_poly.pdbx_seq_one_letter_code
_entity_poly.pdbx_strand_id
1 'polypeptide(L)'
;TAVSAGGALAVDRETFSDAMTKAIRELPNVTVVTGEVTELPAGNVIVASGPLTSEALSETIGRLCGEKYLSFYDASAPIVTKDSIDMERVYFATRYDRGEADYINCSFNKEEYEAFHEALVNAKSVELHEFEKEYFKVYEGCMPIEVLAKRGLDTMRYGPLRPVGLRDPRTGHRPWANIQLRRENAAGTMYNIVGFQTNLLFPEQKRVFSMIPGLENAEFVRYGVMHRNTFLDSPRLLDGFFRLKKEPRISFAGQMTGVEGYVESCASG
;
A
#
# COMPACT_ATOMS: atom_id res chain seq x y z
N THR A 1 -0.20 -10.75 -16.76
CA THR A 1 -0.42 -9.77 -15.68
C THR A 1 0.74 -9.71 -14.68
N ALA A 2 1.65 -10.71 -14.66
CA ALA A 2 2.79 -10.73 -13.74
C ALA A 2 3.80 -9.62 -14.06
N VAL A 3 4.36 -9.02 -13.00
CA VAL A 3 5.46 -8.05 -13.07
C VAL A 3 6.60 -8.48 -12.15
N SER A 4 7.83 -8.14 -12.53
CA SER A 4 9.01 -8.46 -11.71
C SER A 4 9.00 -7.70 -10.39
N ALA A 5 9.16 -8.42 -9.29
CA ALA A 5 9.23 -7.88 -7.93
C ALA A 5 10.17 -8.72 -7.05
N GLY A 6 11.38 -8.97 -7.53
CA GLY A 6 12.33 -9.86 -6.87
C GLY A 6 11.79 -11.29 -6.77
N GLY A 7 11.75 -11.84 -5.57
CA GLY A 7 11.21 -13.19 -5.33
C GLY A 7 9.69 -13.25 -5.09
N ALA A 8 8.97 -12.13 -5.16
CA ALA A 8 7.53 -12.07 -4.93
C ALA A 8 6.74 -12.20 -6.25
N LEU A 9 5.53 -12.78 -6.17
CA LEU A 9 4.58 -12.73 -7.26
C LEU A 9 3.81 -11.40 -7.18
N ALA A 10 4.08 -10.50 -8.12
CA ALA A 10 3.37 -9.24 -8.27
C ALA A 10 2.61 -9.19 -9.60
N VAL A 11 1.58 -8.37 -9.69
CA VAL A 11 0.77 -8.20 -10.89
C VAL A 11 0.62 -6.73 -11.25
N ASP A 12 0.57 -6.45 -12.54
CA ASP A 12 0.10 -5.17 -13.04
C ASP A 12 -1.39 -5.04 -12.73
N ARG A 13 -1.76 -4.00 -12.01
CA ARG A 13 -3.11 -3.83 -11.46
C ARG A 13 -4.18 -3.69 -12.51
N GLU A 14 -3.92 -2.91 -13.55
CA GLU A 14 -4.89 -2.67 -14.62
C GLU A 14 -5.10 -3.94 -15.43
N THR A 15 -4.02 -4.56 -15.89
CA THR A 15 -4.09 -5.81 -16.66
C THR A 15 -4.74 -6.94 -15.85
N PHE A 16 -4.48 -7.01 -14.54
CA PHE A 16 -5.10 -8.00 -13.66
C PHE A 16 -6.60 -7.73 -13.49
N SER A 17 -6.99 -6.49 -13.22
CA SER A 17 -8.38 -6.08 -13.08
C SER A 17 -9.18 -6.35 -14.36
N ASP A 18 -8.64 -5.99 -15.51
CA ASP A 18 -9.28 -6.22 -16.81
C ASP A 18 -9.47 -7.70 -17.11
N ALA A 19 -8.44 -8.51 -16.85
CA ALA A 19 -8.51 -9.97 -17.04
C ALA A 19 -9.59 -10.61 -16.16
N MET A 20 -9.67 -10.22 -14.88
CA MET A 20 -10.68 -10.76 -13.96
C MET A 20 -12.09 -10.26 -14.34
N THR A 21 -12.23 -9.00 -14.69
CA THR A 21 -13.52 -8.41 -15.13
C THR A 21 -14.03 -9.11 -16.38
N LYS A 22 -13.16 -9.34 -17.36
CA LYS A 22 -13.49 -10.07 -18.60
C LYS A 22 -13.93 -11.49 -18.29
N ALA A 23 -13.15 -12.22 -17.49
CA ALA A 23 -13.45 -13.60 -17.13
C ALA A 23 -14.83 -13.76 -16.46
N ILE A 24 -15.18 -12.84 -15.55
CA ILE A 24 -16.50 -12.86 -14.89
C ILE A 24 -17.62 -12.54 -15.86
N ARG A 25 -17.46 -11.54 -16.74
CA ARG A 25 -18.48 -11.15 -17.71
C ARG A 25 -18.77 -12.19 -18.79
N GLU A 26 -17.80 -13.05 -19.08
CA GLU A 26 -17.93 -14.14 -20.05
C GLU A 26 -18.63 -15.38 -19.48
N LEU A 27 -18.89 -15.43 -18.17
CA LEU A 27 -19.61 -16.56 -17.56
C LEU A 27 -21.11 -16.50 -17.90
N PRO A 28 -21.69 -17.54 -18.50
CA PRO A 28 -23.07 -17.51 -19.01
C PRO A 28 -24.13 -17.45 -17.90
N ASN A 29 -23.76 -17.79 -16.67
CA ASN A 29 -24.64 -17.82 -15.49
C ASN A 29 -24.42 -16.62 -14.56
N VAL A 30 -23.66 -15.61 -15.00
CA VAL A 30 -23.41 -14.39 -14.23
C VAL A 30 -24.09 -13.19 -14.89
N THR A 31 -24.85 -12.46 -14.10
CA THR A 31 -25.39 -11.15 -14.49
C THR A 31 -24.71 -10.07 -13.70
N VAL A 32 -23.99 -9.16 -14.38
CA VAL A 32 -23.32 -8.04 -13.74
C VAL A 32 -24.28 -6.86 -13.67
N VAL A 33 -24.56 -6.42 -12.44
CA VAL A 33 -25.40 -5.22 -12.17
C VAL A 33 -24.51 -4.14 -11.57
N THR A 34 -24.55 -2.94 -12.16
CA THR A 34 -23.77 -1.80 -11.66
C THR A 34 -24.63 -0.96 -10.74
N GLY A 35 -24.14 -0.68 -9.54
CA GLY A 35 -24.83 0.16 -8.56
C GLY A 35 -24.20 0.04 -7.18
N GLU A 36 -24.54 0.95 -6.30
CA GLU A 36 -24.19 0.85 -4.89
C GLU A 36 -25.13 -0.15 -4.19
N VAL A 37 -24.53 -1.09 -3.45
CA VAL A 37 -25.29 -2.01 -2.58
C VAL A 37 -25.17 -1.48 -1.15
N THR A 38 -26.31 -1.10 -0.57
CA THR A 38 -26.38 -0.56 0.80
C THR A 38 -26.96 -1.56 1.80
N GLU A 39 -27.72 -2.55 1.33
CA GLU A 39 -28.34 -3.61 2.13
C GLU A 39 -28.05 -4.98 1.48
N LEU A 40 -27.88 -6.02 2.30
CA LEU A 40 -27.62 -7.36 1.78
C LEU A 40 -28.89 -8.01 1.27
N PRO A 41 -28.89 -8.58 0.04
CA PRO A 41 -30.05 -9.22 -0.53
C PRO A 41 -30.42 -10.51 0.24
N ALA A 42 -31.63 -10.99 -0.03
CA ALA A 42 -32.08 -12.30 0.43
C ALA A 42 -31.31 -13.45 -0.30
N GLY A 43 -31.29 -14.64 0.30
CA GLY A 43 -30.58 -15.81 -0.26
C GLY A 43 -29.11 -15.87 0.15
N ASN A 44 -28.34 -16.67 -0.58
CA ASN A 44 -26.89 -16.79 -0.34
C ASN A 44 -26.16 -15.58 -0.89
N VAL A 45 -25.28 -14.99 -0.10
CA VAL A 45 -24.55 -13.77 -0.43
C VAL A 45 -23.07 -13.97 -0.21
N ILE A 46 -22.26 -13.52 -1.15
CA ILE A 46 -20.81 -13.35 -0.95
C ILE A 46 -20.48 -11.86 -1.02
N VAL A 47 -19.95 -11.31 0.07
CA VAL A 47 -19.49 -9.93 0.14
C VAL A 47 -18.00 -9.91 -0.20
N ALA A 48 -17.66 -9.33 -1.35
CA ALA A 48 -16.30 -9.25 -1.87
C ALA A 48 -15.95 -7.81 -2.30
N SER A 49 -16.54 -6.81 -1.62
CA SER A 49 -16.41 -5.39 -1.97
C SER A 49 -15.03 -4.80 -1.66
N GLY A 50 -14.20 -5.56 -0.95
CA GLY A 50 -12.82 -5.17 -0.64
C GLY A 50 -12.69 -4.14 0.48
N PRO A 51 -11.48 -3.60 0.68
CA PRO A 51 -11.18 -2.72 1.81
C PRO A 51 -11.85 -1.34 1.68
N LEU A 52 -12.13 -0.88 0.47
CA LEU A 52 -12.78 0.41 0.19
C LEU A 52 -14.30 0.28 0.05
N THR A 53 -14.91 -0.59 0.85
CA THR A 53 -16.37 -0.75 0.94
C THR A 53 -17.01 0.59 1.30
N SER A 54 -18.14 0.93 0.62
CA SER A 54 -18.86 2.16 0.88
C SER A 54 -19.33 2.27 2.34
N GLU A 55 -19.52 3.48 2.82
CA GLU A 55 -19.93 3.72 4.21
C GLU A 55 -21.26 3.03 4.53
N ALA A 56 -22.25 3.16 3.64
CA ALA A 56 -23.57 2.55 3.83
C ALA A 56 -23.52 1.02 3.92
N LEU A 57 -22.74 0.35 3.05
CA LEU A 57 -22.56 -1.11 3.13
C LEU A 57 -21.73 -1.50 4.36
N SER A 58 -20.73 -0.71 4.71
CA SER A 58 -19.91 -0.94 5.91
C SER A 58 -20.76 -0.86 7.18
N GLU A 59 -21.67 0.10 7.28
CA GLU A 59 -22.62 0.20 8.41
C GLU A 59 -23.54 -1.03 8.49
N THR A 60 -24.04 -1.48 7.37
CA THR A 60 -24.88 -2.69 7.29
C THR A 60 -24.11 -3.92 7.76
N ILE A 61 -22.85 -4.09 7.32
CA ILE A 61 -21.96 -5.17 7.77
C ILE A 61 -21.68 -5.03 9.28
N GLY A 62 -21.42 -3.82 9.78
CA GLY A 62 -21.19 -3.56 11.19
C GLY A 62 -22.36 -3.95 12.07
N ARG A 63 -23.59 -3.59 11.69
CA ARG A 63 -24.83 -3.99 12.36
C ARG A 63 -24.99 -5.51 12.39
N LEU A 64 -24.71 -6.17 11.29
CA LEU A 64 -24.79 -7.62 11.15
C LEU A 64 -23.78 -8.35 12.03
N CYS A 65 -22.55 -7.88 12.06
CA CYS A 65 -21.47 -8.46 12.86
C CYS A 65 -21.61 -8.15 14.34
N GLY A 66 -22.43 -7.17 14.73
CA GLY A 66 -22.62 -6.75 16.11
C GLY A 66 -21.43 -5.99 16.70
N GLU A 67 -20.63 -5.36 15.86
CA GLU A 67 -19.43 -4.64 16.23
C GLU A 67 -19.39 -3.25 15.61
N LYS A 68 -18.88 -2.30 16.39
CA LYS A 68 -18.45 -1.02 15.86
C LYS A 68 -17.15 -1.27 15.09
N TYR A 69 -17.21 -1.22 13.79
CA TYR A 69 -16.13 -1.14 12.80
C TYR A 69 -14.76 -1.75 13.20
N LEU A 70 -14.39 -2.79 12.49
CA LEU A 70 -12.99 -3.09 12.30
C LEU A 70 -12.54 -2.32 11.05
N SER A 71 -11.99 -1.16 11.25
CA SER A 71 -11.28 -0.43 10.20
C SER A 71 -9.86 -0.22 10.64
N PHE A 72 -8.94 -0.38 9.72
CA PHE A 72 -7.58 0.09 9.90
C PHE A 72 -7.27 1.13 8.82
N TYR A 73 -6.37 2.02 9.13
CA TYR A 73 -5.87 2.97 8.14
C TYR A 73 -4.72 2.32 7.40
N ASP A 74 -4.85 2.27 6.09
CA ASP A 74 -3.78 1.93 5.17
C ASP A 74 -3.43 3.17 4.36
N ALA A 75 -2.18 3.27 3.97
CA ALA A 75 -1.72 4.38 3.17
C ALA A 75 -1.08 3.87 1.88
N SER A 76 -1.49 4.44 0.76
CA SER A 76 -0.77 4.21 -0.49
C SER A 76 0.49 5.05 -0.53
N ALA A 77 1.57 4.45 -1.02
CA ALA A 77 2.80 5.18 -1.28
C ALA A 77 2.72 5.97 -2.60
N PRO A 78 3.49 7.07 -2.73
CA PRO A 78 3.55 7.85 -3.96
C PRO A 78 4.15 7.06 -5.12
N ILE A 79 3.71 7.41 -6.35
CA ILE A 79 4.22 6.86 -7.60
C ILE A 79 4.80 8.02 -8.41
N VAL A 80 6.00 7.81 -8.94
CA VAL A 80 6.70 8.76 -9.81
C VAL A 80 6.92 8.18 -11.21
N THR A 81 7.05 9.05 -12.23
CA THR A 81 7.43 8.63 -13.59
C THR A 81 8.91 8.29 -13.63
N LYS A 82 9.28 7.28 -14.43
CA LYS A 82 10.69 6.89 -14.62
C LYS A 82 11.53 8.02 -15.22
N ASP A 83 10.97 8.73 -16.19
CA ASP A 83 11.68 9.77 -16.93
C ASP A 83 12.03 11.00 -16.09
N SER A 84 11.36 11.16 -14.95
CA SER A 84 11.64 12.21 -13.97
C SER A 84 12.68 11.83 -12.91
N ILE A 85 13.17 10.59 -12.92
CA ILE A 85 14.19 10.11 -12.00
C ILE A 85 15.57 10.44 -12.59
N ASP A 86 16.43 11.10 -11.83
CA ASP A 86 17.82 11.32 -12.20
C ASP A 86 18.62 10.02 -12.07
N MET A 87 18.78 9.33 -13.19
CA MET A 87 19.46 8.03 -13.27
C MET A 87 20.97 8.10 -13.00
N GLU A 88 21.57 9.28 -12.99
CA GLU A 88 22.99 9.47 -12.61
C GLU A 88 23.18 9.43 -11.08
N ARG A 89 22.13 9.75 -10.33
CA ARG A 89 22.12 9.78 -8.86
C ARG A 89 21.61 8.49 -8.20
N VAL A 90 21.09 7.56 -8.97
CA VAL A 90 20.53 6.30 -8.51
C VAL A 90 21.17 5.10 -9.17
N TYR A 91 20.88 3.90 -8.72
CA TYR A 91 21.38 2.67 -9.32
C TYR A 91 20.41 1.50 -9.15
N PHE A 92 20.48 0.54 -10.05
CA PHE A 92 19.74 -0.70 -9.93
C PHE A 92 20.50 -1.71 -9.08
N ALA A 93 19.88 -2.24 -8.04
CA ALA A 93 20.41 -3.33 -7.24
C ALA A 93 19.33 -4.04 -6.43
N THR A 94 19.60 -5.28 -6.07
CA THR A 94 18.87 -6.02 -5.05
C THR A 94 19.72 -6.15 -3.78
N ARG A 95 19.06 -6.38 -2.66
CA ARG A 95 19.76 -6.61 -1.38
C ARG A 95 20.49 -7.95 -1.42
N TYR A 96 21.76 -7.92 -1.00
CA TYR A 96 22.63 -9.09 -0.96
C TYR A 96 22.89 -9.74 -2.32
N ASP A 97 22.68 -8.98 -3.42
CA ASP A 97 22.82 -9.46 -4.81
C ASP A 97 21.99 -10.72 -5.10
N ARG A 98 20.80 -10.81 -4.48
CA ARG A 98 19.88 -11.94 -4.66
C ARG A 98 18.81 -11.63 -5.69
N GLY A 99 18.75 -12.41 -6.75
CA GLY A 99 17.79 -12.26 -7.85
C GLY A 99 18.16 -11.16 -8.84
N GLU A 100 17.20 -10.68 -9.60
CA GLU A 100 17.38 -9.62 -10.58
C GLU A 100 17.42 -8.24 -9.91
N ALA A 101 18.19 -7.31 -10.46
CA ALA A 101 18.33 -5.94 -9.97
C ALA A 101 17.11 -5.09 -10.35
N ASP A 102 15.93 -5.40 -9.80
CA ASP A 102 14.65 -4.81 -10.16
C ASP A 102 14.32 -3.49 -9.46
N TYR A 103 15.07 -3.17 -8.39
CA TYR A 103 14.82 -1.96 -7.61
C TYR A 103 15.81 -0.85 -7.97
N ILE A 104 15.29 0.35 -8.18
CA ILE A 104 16.10 1.57 -8.19
C ILE A 104 16.38 1.96 -6.74
N ASN A 105 17.63 2.27 -6.43
CA ASN A 105 18.09 2.62 -5.10
C ASN A 105 18.52 4.08 -5.06
N CYS A 106 17.90 4.85 -4.16
CA CYS A 106 18.20 6.25 -3.86
C CYS A 106 18.98 6.28 -2.54
N SER A 107 20.29 6.47 -2.63
CA SER A 107 21.21 6.41 -1.49
C SER A 107 21.47 7.79 -0.92
N PHE A 108 21.30 7.93 0.40
CA PHE A 108 21.65 9.11 1.17
C PHE A 108 23.04 9.00 1.79
N ASN A 109 23.76 10.10 1.80
CA ASN A 109 24.80 10.33 2.79
C ASN A 109 24.18 10.78 4.14
N LYS A 110 25.00 11.02 5.16
CA LYS A 110 24.51 11.38 6.49
C LYS A 110 23.80 12.73 6.51
N GLU A 111 24.42 13.71 5.91
CA GLU A 111 23.96 15.10 5.89
C GLU A 111 22.63 15.22 5.11
N GLU A 112 22.55 14.61 3.96
CA GLU A 112 21.31 14.55 3.16
C GLU A 112 20.17 13.88 3.94
N TYR A 113 20.47 12.77 4.63
CA TYR A 113 19.49 12.06 5.44
C TYR A 113 18.98 12.89 6.63
N GLU A 114 19.88 13.55 7.36
CA GLU A 114 19.51 14.38 8.51
C GLU A 114 18.62 15.56 8.07
N ALA A 115 18.97 16.23 6.97
CA ALA A 115 18.14 17.29 6.39
C ALA A 115 16.77 16.77 5.93
N PHE A 116 16.73 15.61 5.27
CA PHE A 116 15.48 14.96 4.86
C PHE A 116 14.61 14.59 6.07
N HIS A 117 15.21 13.98 7.11
CA HIS A 117 14.51 13.62 8.35
C HIS A 117 13.90 14.86 9.02
N GLU A 118 14.65 15.93 9.17
CA GLU A 118 14.17 17.19 9.76
C GLU A 118 12.98 17.75 8.96
N ALA A 119 13.10 17.80 7.62
CA ALA A 119 12.03 18.27 6.74
C ALA A 119 10.77 17.40 6.88
N LEU A 120 10.93 16.09 7.02
CA LEU A 120 9.83 15.13 7.15
C LEU A 120 9.10 15.26 8.50
N VAL A 121 9.86 15.40 9.59
CA VAL A 121 9.30 15.57 10.94
C VAL A 121 8.48 16.84 11.06
N ASN A 122 8.91 17.92 10.40
CA ASN A 122 8.27 19.23 10.42
C ASN A 122 7.20 19.42 9.32
N ALA A 123 7.01 18.44 8.46
CA ALA A 123 6.04 18.51 7.37
C ALA A 123 4.60 18.50 7.88
N LYS A 124 3.72 19.22 7.18
CA LYS A 124 2.29 19.28 7.51
C LYS A 124 1.56 18.03 7.00
N SER A 125 0.80 17.41 7.89
CA SER A 125 -0.07 16.29 7.60
C SER A 125 -1.55 16.73 7.53
N VAL A 126 -2.38 15.92 6.92
CA VAL A 126 -3.83 16.05 7.03
C VAL A 126 -4.23 15.86 8.49
N GLU A 127 -5.07 16.77 9.01
CA GLU A 127 -5.60 16.62 10.36
C GLU A 127 -6.58 15.44 10.41
N LEU A 128 -6.29 14.48 11.30
CA LEU A 128 -7.23 13.40 11.59
C LEU A 128 -8.35 13.94 12.47
N HIS A 129 -9.60 13.58 12.15
CA HIS A 129 -10.74 13.90 13.01
C HIS A 129 -10.58 13.23 14.39
N GLU A 130 -11.15 13.83 15.44
CA GLU A 130 -10.96 13.32 16.82
C GLU A 130 -11.40 11.87 17.01
N PHE A 131 -12.47 11.46 16.34
CA PHE A 131 -12.92 10.07 16.38
C PHE A 131 -11.96 9.11 15.67
N GLU A 132 -11.19 9.58 14.70
CA GLU A 132 -10.17 8.79 14.01
C GLU A 132 -8.94 8.55 14.86
N LYS A 133 -8.61 9.49 15.77
CA LYS A 133 -7.47 9.37 16.69
C LYS A 133 -7.66 8.22 17.68
N GLU A 134 -8.89 7.98 18.13
CA GLU A 134 -9.22 6.89 19.08
C GLU A 134 -9.11 5.50 18.43
N TYR A 135 -9.33 5.41 17.11
CA TYR A 135 -9.28 4.17 16.33
C TYR A 135 -8.02 4.05 15.46
N PHE A 136 -7.09 4.98 15.58
CA PHE A 136 -5.85 5.01 14.79
C PHE A 136 -4.89 3.88 15.21
N LYS A 137 -5.37 2.65 15.13
CA LYS A 137 -4.52 1.46 15.17
C LYS A 137 -3.95 1.24 13.77
N VAL A 138 -2.81 1.86 13.53
CA VAL A 138 -2.04 1.59 12.29
C VAL A 138 -1.35 0.26 12.47
N TYR A 139 -1.55 -0.65 11.52
CA TYR A 139 -0.72 -1.84 11.41
C TYR A 139 0.74 -1.38 11.25
N GLU A 140 1.67 -1.94 12.02
CA GLU A 140 3.06 -1.43 12.03
C GLU A 140 3.72 -1.39 10.65
N GLY A 141 3.35 -2.32 9.76
CA GLY A 141 3.83 -2.36 8.38
C GLY A 141 3.28 -1.26 7.46
N CYS A 142 2.19 -0.58 7.85
CA CYS A 142 1.53 0.49 7.08
C CYS A 142 1.67 1.86 7.76
N MET A 143 2.57 1.98 8.73
CA MET A 143 2.76 3.22 9.46
C MET A 143 3.26 4.34 8.56
N PRO A 144 2.64 5.54 8.60
CA PRO A 144 3.11 6.68 7.82
C PRO A 144 4.56 7.03 8.12
N ILE A 145 5.31 7.34 7.07
CA ILE A 145 6.75 7.59 7.16
C ILE A 145 7.09 8.76 8.10
N GLU A 146 6.27 9.80 8.13
CA GLU A 146 6.42 10.93 9.03
C GLU A 146 6.17 10.57 10.50
N VAL A 147 5.35 9.55 10.76
CA VAL A 147 5.12 9.02 12.11
C VAL A 147 6.32 8.21 12.57
N LEU A 148 6.91 7.40 11.67
CA LEU A 148 8.17 6.69 11.93
C LEU A 148 9.32 7.67 12.19
N ALA A 149 9.43 8.74 11.40
CA ALA A 149 10.46 9.77 11.57
C ALA A 149 10.38 10.43 12.95
N LYS A 150 9.18 10.74 13.44
CA LYS A 150 8.95 11.35 14.78
C LYS A 150 9.34 10.45 15.95
N ARG A 151 9.51 9.13 15.72
CA ARG A 151 9.96 8.19 16.77
C ARG A 151 11.46 8.29 17.06
N GLY A 152 12.25 8.89 16.16
CA GLY A 152 13.67 9.10 16.34
C GLY A 152 14.47 9.09 15.04
N LEU A 153 15.63 9.75 15.06
CA LEU A 153 16.47 9.97 13.88
C LEU A 153 16.85 8.66 13.17
N ASP A 154 17.10 7.60 13.89
CA ASP A 154 17.55 6.34 13.31
C ASP A 154 16.39 5.36 12.98
N THR A 155 15.16 5.66 13.41
CA THR A 155 14.04 4.71 13.28
C THR A 155 13.84 4.25 11.84
N MET A 156 13.84 5.17 10.88
CA MET A 156 13.66 4.83 9.46
C MET A 156 14.84 4.01 8.90
N ARG A 157 16.07 4.22 9.41
CA ARG A 157 17.27 3.48 8.99
C ARG A 157 17.28 2.01 9.45
N TYR A 158 16.52 1.67 10.48
CA TYR A 158 16.24 0.30 10.90
C TYR A 158 14.96 -0.28 10.29
N GLY A 159 14.20 0.55 9.60
CA GLY A 159 12.94 0.25 8.93
C GLY A 159 13.01 0.39 7.40
N PRO A 160 12.13 1.21 6.81
CA PRO A 160 11.99 1.31 5.35
C PRO A 160 13.23 1.85 4.62
N LEU A 161 14.06 2.67 5.28
CA LEU A 161 15.29 3.22 4.70
C LEU A 161 16.54 2.44 5.08
N ARG A 162 16.39 1.17 5.44
CA ARG A 162 17.50 0.33 5.86
C ARG A 162 18.55 0.17 4.75
N PRO A 163 19.84 0.49 4.98
CA PRO A 163 20.89 0.39 3.96
C PRO A 163 21.56 -0.99 3.89
N VAL A 164 21.21 -1.91 4.80
CA VAL A 164 21.85 -3.22 4.92
C VAL A 164 21.62 -4.07 3.66
N GLY A 165 22.69 -4.73 3.20
CA GLY A 165 22.67 -5.57 1.99
C GLY A 165 22.80 -4.80 0.69
N LEU A 166 23.04 -3.48 0.74
CA LEU A 166 23.29 -2.63 -0.43
C LEU A 166 24.70 -2.05 -0.39
N ARG A 167 25.29 -1.87 -1.57
CA ARG A 167 26.52 -1.15 -1.82
C ARG A 167 26.30 -0.19 -2.97
N ASP A 168 26.53 1.10 -2.73
CA ASP A 168 26.43 2.11 -3.77
C ASP A 168 27.63 1.97 -4.73
N PRO A 169 27.43 1.68 -6.01
CA PRO A 169 28.53 1.47 -6.96
C PRO A 169 29.36 2.74 -7.21
N ARG A 170 28.80 3.92 -6.96
CA ARG A 170 29.47 5.21 -7.13
C ARG A 170 30.52 5.46 -6.05
N THR A 171 30.25 5.02 -4.82
CA THR A 171 31.14 5.20 -3.66
C THR A 171 31.89 3.94 -3.27
N GLY A 172 31.39 2.78 -3.69
CA GLY A 172 31.90 1.48 -3.25
C GLY A 172 31.55 1.12 -1.80
N HIS A 173 30.76 1.95 -1.11
CA HIS A 173 30.41 1.78 0.29
C HIS A 173 28.90 1.55 0.51
N ARG A 174 28.56 1.06 1.70
CA ARG A 174 27.16 1.00 2.15
C ARG A 174 26.68 2.43 2.41
N PRO A 175 25.50 2.84 1.84
CA PRO A 175 24.95 4.17 2.09
C PRO A 175 24.55 4.38 3.55
N TRP A 176 24.39 5.62 3.97
CA TRP A 176 23.90 5.96 5.31
C TRP A 176 22.44 5.53 5.50
N ALA A 177 21.60 5.83 4.52
CA ALA A 177 20.22 5.36 4.40
C ALA A 177 19.93 5.11 2.91
N ASN A 178 18.90 4.32 2.60
CA ASN A 178 18.55 4.02 1.22
C ASN A 178 17.05 3.84 1.05
N ILE A 179 16.49 4.49 0.05
CA ILE A 179 15.11 4.28 -0.40
C ILE A 179 15.12 3.40 -1.64
N GLN A 180 14.18 2.47 -1.72
CA GLN A 180 14.00 1.63 -2.90
C GLN A 180 12.75 2.07 -3.66
N LEU A 181 12.89 2.18 -4.96
CA LEU A 181 11.76 2.39 -5.87
C LEU A 181 11.46 1.06 -6.55
N ARG A 182 10.21 0.64 -6.51
CA ARG A 182 9.74 -0.60 -7.13
C ARG A 182 8.93 -0.28 -8.38
N ARG A 183 9.17 -1.04 -9.44
CA ARG A 183 8.39 -0.96 -10.67
C ARG A 183 6.90 -1.15 -10.39
N GLU A 184 6.08 -0.25 -10.90
CA GLU A 184 4.62 -0.25 -10.70
C GLU A 184 3.86 -0.93 -11.85
N ASN A 185 4.42 -0.89 -13.06
CA ASN A 185 3.80 -1.49 -14.25
C ASN A 185 4.79 -2.33 -15.06
N ALA A 186 4.27 -3.19 -15.92
CA ALA A 186 5.09 -4.07 -16.78
C ALA A 186 6.01 -3.30 -17.74
N ALA A 187 5.57 -2.14 -18.23
CA ALA A 187 6.35 -1.28 -19.10
C ALA A 187 7.55 -0.60 -18.41
N GLY A 188 7.58 -0.59 -17.05
CA GLY A 188 8.64 0.03 -16.28
C GLY A 188 8.70 1.55 -16.42
N THR A 189 7.56 2.20 -16.70
CA THR A 189 7.46 3.65 -16.85
C THR A 189 7.11 4.38 -15.56
N MET A 190 6.68 3.64 -14.54
CA MET A 190 6.26 4.16 -13.23
C MET A 190 6.90 3.39 -12.09
N TYR A 191 7.25 4.10 -11.01
CA TYR A 191 7.91 3.53 -9.84
C TYR A 191 7.24 3.98 -8.55
N ASN A 192 7.00 3.04 -7.65
CA ASN A 192 6.46 3.24 -6.33
C ASN A 192 7.59 3.47 -5.33
N ILE A 193 7.47 4.48 -4.46
CA ILE A 193 8.43 4.75 -3.39
C ILE A 193 8.13 3.80 -2.23
N VAL A 194 8.91 2.73 -2.10
CA VAL A 194 8.66 1.64 -1.15
C VAL A 194 8.76 2.12 0.30
N GLY A 195 7.72 1.85 1.10
CA GLY A 195 7.69 2.20 2.52
C GLY A 195 7.34 3.66 2.81
N PHE A 196 6.87 4.41 1.80
CA PHE A 196 6.48 5.81 1.91
C PHE A 196 4.97 6.02 2.00
N GLN A 197 4.30 5.16 2.73
CA GLN A 197 2.93 5.45 3.16
C GLN A 197 2.94 6.77 3.93
N THR A 198 2.01 7.67 3.62
CA THR A 198 2.04 9.01 4.19
C THR A 198 0.68 9.66 4.28
N ASN A 199 0.50 10.49 5.30
CA ASN A 199 -0.64 11.39 5.48
C ASN A 199 -0.25 12.86 5.28
N LEU A 200 0.93 13.13 4.70
CA LEU A 200 1.36 14.49 4.39
C LEU A 200 0.45 15.13 3.35
N LEU A 201 0.25 16.43 3.46
CA LEU A 201 -0.40 17.23 2.42
C LEU A 201 0.37 17.11 1.10
N PHE A 202 -0.30 17.11 -0.05
CA PHE A 202 0.34 16.94 -1.36
C PHE A 202 1.49 17.93 -1.63
N PRO A 203 1.37 19.22 -1.31
CA PRO A 203 2.51 20.15 -1.44
C PRO A 203 3.71 19.75 -0.57
N GLU A 204 3.47 19.23 0.63
CA GLU A 204 4.52 18.76 1.53
C GLU A 204 5.17 17.49 1.01
N GLN A 205 4.37 16.56 0.47
CA GLN A 205 4.93 15.37 -0.19
C GLN A 205 5.87 15.76 -1.33
N LYS A 206 5.44 16.69 -2.21
CA LYS A 206 6.30 17.18 -3.29
C LYS A 206 7.58 17.81 -2.74
N ARG A 207 7.47 18.70 -1.76
CA ARG A 207 8.62 19.40 -1.16
C ARG A 207 9.62 18.43 -0.51
N VAL A 208 9.13 17.55 0.35
CA VAL A 208 9.98 16.66 1.15
C VAL A 208 10.54 15.51 0.29
N PHE A 209 9.73 14.90 -0.56
CA PHE A 209 10.18 13.74 -1.34
C PHE A 209 11.09 14.14 -2.51
N SER A 210 11.06 15.41 -2.95
CA SER A 210 12.08 15.96 -3.86
C SER A 210 13.45 16.15 -3.20
N MET A 211 13.60 15.95 -1.89
CA MET A 211 14.91 15.89 -1.23
C MET A 211 15.55 14.50 -1.29
N ILE A 212 14.83 13.51 -1.78
CA ILE A 212 15.36 12.16 -1.99
C ILE A 212 16.35 12.19 -3.15
N PRO A 213 17.60 11.71 -2.98
CA PRO A 213 18.59 11.69 -4.05
C PRO A 213 18.07 10.98 -5.32
N GLY A 214 18.08 11.68 -6.43
CA GLY A 214 17.54 11.22 -7.71
C GLY A 214 16.05 11.54 -7.93
N LEU A 215 15.34 12.13 -6.96
CA LEU A 215 13.95 12.54 -7.07
C LEU A 215 13.75 14.06 -7.02
N GLU A 216 14.80 14.84 -7.21
CA GLU A 216 14.79 16.30 -7.12
C GLU A 216 13.77 16.94 -8.07
N ASN A 217 13.59 16.34 -9.24
CA ASN A 217 12.66 16.78 -10.28
C ASN A 217 11.52 15.79 -10.51
N ALA A 218 11.23 14.94 -9.52
CA ALA A 218 10.25 13.88 -9.68
C ALA A 218 8.86 14.39 -10.04
N GLU A 219 8.26 13.75 -11.04
CA GLU A 219 6.87 13.94 -11.45
C GLU A 219 6.01 12.86 -10.80
N PHE A 220 5.13 13.28 -9.89
CA PHE A 220 4.25 12.38 -9.17
C PHE A 220 3.02 12.07 -10.00
N VAL A 221 2.90 10.81 -10.44
CA VAL A 221 1.69 10.28 -11.07
C VAL A 221 0.57 10.18 -10.06
N ARG A 222 0.91 9.82 -8.82
CA ARG A 222 0.00 9.74 -7.69
C ARG A 222 0.74 10.10 -6.41
N TYR A 223 0.10 10.93 -5.59
CA TYR A 223 0.56 11.18 -4.22
C TYR A 223 0.13 10.06 -3.28
N GLY A 224 0.85 9.92 -2.18
CA GLY A 224 0.44 9.06 -1.09
C GLY A 224 -0.83 9.59 -0.43
N VAL A 225 -1.75 8.70 -0.09
CA VAL A 225 -2.98 9.02 0.63
C VAL A 225 -3.28 7.94 1.65
N MET A 226 -3.86 8.35 2.78
CA MET A 226 -4.40 7.43 3.76
C MET A 226 -5.80 6.99 3.33
N HIS A 227 -6.06 5.70 3.43
CA HIS A 227 -7.37 5.11 3.20
C HIS A 227 -7.86 4.45 4.48
N ARG A 228 -9.13 4.61 4.77
CA ARG A 228 -9.80 3.81 5.78
C ARG A 228 -10.23 2.51 5.14
N ASN A 229 -9.59 1.42 5.54
CA ASN A 229 -9.92 0.09 5.04
C ASN A 229 -10.90 -0.60 5.96
N THR A 230 -11.96 -1.15 5.39
CA THR A 230 -12.92 -2.03 6.09
C THR A 230 -12.37 -3.44 6.09
N PHE A 231 -12.26 -4.05 7.27
CA PHE A 231 -11.91 -5.46 7.40
C PHE A 231 -12.68 -6.11 8.53
N LEU A 232 -12.68 -7.44 8.58
CA LEU A 232 -13.37 -8.24 9.58
C LEU A 232 -12.37 -8.94 10.50
N ASP A 233 -12.74 -9.07 11.78
CA ASP A 233 -12.08 -10.02 12.69
C ASP A 233 -12.51 -11.45 12.31
N SER A 234 -11.95 -11.94 11.21
CA SER A 234 -12.34 -13.23 10.62
C SER A 234 -12.24 -14.40 11.60
N PRO A 235 -11.19 -14.54 12.41
CA PRO A 235 -11.11 -15.65 13.39
C PRO A 235 -12.29 -15.69 14.35
N ARG A 236 -12.83 -14.54 14.71
CA ARG A 236 -13.96 -14.44 15.62
C ARG A 236 -15.30 -14.56 14.93
N LEU A 237 -15.46 -13.89 13.78
CA LEU A 237 -16.74 -13.72 13.10
C LEU A 237 -17.05 -14.82 12.09
N LEU A 238 -16.02 -15.38 11.43
CA LEU A 238 -16.20 -16.31 10.33
C LEU A 238 -15.84 -17.75 10.72
N ASP A 239 -16.47 -18.70 10.05
CA ASP A 239 -16.06 -20.10 10.09
C ASP A 239 -14.90 -20.41 9.11
N GLY A 240 -14.44 -21.67 9.06
CA GLY A 240 -13.35 -22.09 8.17
C GLY A 240 -13.66 -22.03 6.67
N PHE A 241 -14.87 -21.67 6.29
CA PHE A 241 -15.33 -21.46 4.91
C PHE A 241 -15.65 -19.97 4.64
N PHE A 242 -15.17 -19.07 5.50
CA PHE A 242 -15.45 -17.64 5.44
C PHE A 242 -16.93 -17.23 5.53
N ARG A 243 -17.80 -18.13 6.06
CA ARG A 243 -19.20 -17.82 6.31
C ARG A 243 -19.36 -17.16 7.68
N LEU A 244 -20.27 -16.20 7.76
CA LEU A 244 -20.61 -15.57 9.04
C LEU A 244 -21.23 -16.57 9.99
N LYS A 245 -20.61 -16.80 11.16
CA LYS A 245 -21.06 -17.77 12.16
C LYS A 245 -22.50 -17.56 12.61
N LYS A 246 -22.93 -16.26 12.72
CA LYS A 246 -24.30 -15.90 13.12
C LYS A 246 -25.33 -16.11 12.01
N GLU A 247 -24.90 -15.99 10.73
CA GLU A 247 -25.78 -16.07 9.57
C GLU A 247 -25.06 -16.72 8.40
N PRO A 248 -24.97 -18.08 8.36
CA PRO A 248 -24.13 -18.82 7.41
C PRO A 248 -24.49 -18.68 5.92
N ARG A 249 -25.63 -18.05 5.58
CA ARG A 249 -25.96 -17.71 4.19
C ARG A 249 -25.05 -16.60 3.64
N ILE A 250 -24.38 -15.84 4.54
CA ILE A 250 -23.51 -14.73 4.17
C ILE A 250 -22.07 -15.18 4.32
N SER A 251 -21.32 -15.06 3.24
CA SER A 251 -19.87 -15.32 3.18
C SER A 251 -19.13 -14.03 2.83
N PHE A 252 -17.86 -13.96 3.24
CA PHE A 252 -16.98 -12.86 2.91
C PHE A 252 -15.78 -13.37 2.13
N ALA A 253 -15.25 -12.56 1.21
CA ALA A 253 -14.10 -12.95 0.39
C ALA A 253 -13.14 -11.79 0.16
N GLY A 254 -11.87 -12.12 -0.07
CA GLY A 254 -10.84 -11.19 -0.43
C GLY A 254 -10.28 -10.40 0.75
N GLN A 255 -9.72 -9.23 0.49
CA GLN A 255 -8.91 -8.47 1.45
C GLN A 255 -9.68 -8.08 2.71
N MET A 256 -10.98 -7.86 2.63
CA MET A 256 -11.79 -7.54 3.81
C MET A 256 -11.85 -8.65 4.86
N THR A 257 -11.46 -9.87 4.52
CA THR A 257 -11.33 -10.99 5.48
C THR A 257 -9.99 -11.02 6.20
N GLY A 258 -9.12 -10.02 6.00
CA GLY A 258 -7.77 -9.95 6.56
C GLY A 258 -6.69 -10.60 5.70
N VAL A 259 -7.03 -11.07 4.48
CA VAL A 259 -6.06 -11.59 3.53
C VAL A 259 -5.50 -10.44 2.71
N GLU A 260 -4.22 -10.12 2.91
CA GLU A 260 -3.54 -9.06 2.16
C GLU A 260 -2.97 -9.59 0.84
N GLY A 261 -2.72 -8.65 -0.09
CA GLY A 261 -2.20 -8.95 -1.42
C GLY A 261 -3.29 -9.33 -2.44
N TYR A 262 -3.10 -8.93 -3.69
CA TYR A 262 -4.10 -9.15 -4.75
C TYR A 262 -4.23 -10.64 -5.12
N VAL A 263 -3.08 -11.32 -5.24
CA VAL A 263 -3.05 -12.74 -5.62
C VAL A 263 -3.60 -13.62 -4.49
N GLU A 264 -3.20 -13.34 -3.27
CA GLU A 264 -3.65 -14.04 -2.06
C GLU A 264 -5.14 -13.85 -1.83
N SER A 265 -5.65 -12.63 -2.02
CA SER A 265 -7.08 -12.31 -1.89
C SER A 265 -7.91 -13.03 -2.96
N CYS A 266 -7.41 -13.07 -4.20
CA CYS A 266 -8.04 -13.81 -5.28
C CYS A 266 -8.05 -15.32 -5.00
N ALA A 267 -6.94 -15.88 -4.55
CA ALA A 267 -6.82 -17.31 -4.24
C ALA A 267 -7.70 -17.73 -3.05
N SER A 268 -7.80 -16.90 -2.01
CA SER A 268 -8.65 -17.19 -0.84
C SER A 268 -10.14 -17.10 -1.19
N GLY A 269 -10.51 -16.14 -2.03
CA GLY A 269 -11.89 -15.97 -2.50
C GLY A 269 -12.36 -17.06 -3.44
#